data_47583781097ec78d3eeb4ce85a6334ba
#
_entry.id   47583781097ec78d3eeb4ce85a6334ba
#
_cell.length_a   1.000
_cell.length_b   1.000
_cell.length_c   1.000
_cell.angle_alpha   90.00
_cell.angle_beta   90.00
_cell.angle_gamma   90.00
#
_symmetry.space_group_name_H-M   'P 1'
#
loop_
_entity.id
_entity.type
_entity.pdbx_description
1 polymer ?
#
loop_
_entity_poly.entity_id
_entity_poly.type
_entity_poly.pdbx_seq_one_letter_code
_entity_poly.pdbx_strand_id
1 'polypeptide(L)'
;DTVDQIQIINGNGDNVYAKGFFGEKKINDDGSVLYPNFNDITVNKGGILSVLEKNSACIYQYDPQGNLLTVFGGRGDTKGFFTAPVALVSTDDNELYVLDASRGDITRFSPTTFIQNVIEAAQYYDNGLYDDAYDKWQEVYQTDAGYPLANEGIALALYKSGHLKDALDYYRLAESKGGYSDAYDDIRYAFFRQYFFGIVIAAAVLLVGAAFLIRWLYRLSGRYTREYFYGREGKKR
;
A
#
# COMPACT_ATOMS: atom_id res chain seq x y z
N ASP A 1 -17.61 10.48 17.56
CA ASP A 1 -16.28 10.09 18.04
C ASP A 1 -16.12 8.60 17.77
N THR A 2 -15.37 8.27 16.70
CA THR A 2 -14.97 6.89 16.41
C THR A 2 -13.89 6.53 17.40
N VAL A 3 -14.26 5.80 18.45
CA VAL A 3 -13.28 5.19 19.35
C VAL A 3 -12.52 4.15 18.52
N ASP A 4 -11.20 4.24 18.50
CA ASP A 4 -10.35 3.22 17.90
C ASP A 4 -10.66 1.89 18.57
N GLN A 5 -11.30 0.97 17.83
CA GLN A 5 -11.82 -0.28 18.40
C GLN A 5 -10.69 -1.24 18.76
N ILE A 6 -9.58 -1.19 18.04
CA ILE A 6 -8.39 -1.98 18.29
C ILE A 6 -7.21 -1.02 18.36
N GLN A 7 -6.41 -1.17 19.40
CA GLN A 7 -5.25 -0.33 19.67
C GLN A 7 -4.04 -1.18 20.03
N ILE A 8 -2.86 -0.79 19.56
CA ILE A 8 -1.59 -1.27 20.09
C ILE A 8 -1.01 -0.13 20.92
N ILE A 9 -0.98 -0.32 22.24
CA ILE A 9 -0.52 0.71 23.17
C ILE A 9 0.96 0.50 23.47
N ASN A 10 1.76 1.54 23.24
CA ASN A 10 3.17 1.54 23.63
C ASN A 10 3.34 1.76 25.14
N GLY A 11 4.59 1.69 25.64
CA GLY A 11 4.89 1.90 27.07
C GLY A 11 4.54 3.30 27.61
N ASN A 12 4.26 4.27 26.74
CA ASN A 12 3.84 5.62 27.11
C ASN A 12 2.32 5.83 27.11
N GLY A 13 1.56 4.81 26.65
CA GLY A 13 0.11 4.87 26.55
C GLY A 13 -0.42 5.39 25.20
N ASP A 14 0.44 5.60 24.22
CA ASP A 14 0.04 6.06 22.88
C ASP A 14 -0.37 4.88 22.00
N ASN A 15 -1.45 5.03 21.22
CA ASN A 15 -1.81 4.07 20.21
C ASN A 15 -0.83 4.21 19.01
N VAL A 16 -0.06 3.17 18.76
CA VAL A 16 0.93 3.10 17.67
C VAL A 16 0.43 2.36 16.43
N TYR A 17 -0.84 1.92 16.44
CA TYR A 17 -1.42 1.21 15.32
C TYR A 17 -1.75 2.19 14.19
N ALA A 18 -1.22 1.93 12.99
CA ALA A 18 -1.35 2.85 11.86
C ALA A 18 -2.77 2.94 11.29
N LYS A 19 -3.61 1.93 11.53
CA LYS A 19 -5.01 1.88 11.05
C LYS A 19 -5.98 2.24 12.16
N GLY A 20 -6.83 3.23 11.90
CA GLY A 20 -7.86 3.67 12.82
C GLY A 20 -9.21 2.95 12.67
N PHE A 21 -9.36 2.00 11.74
CA PHE A 21 -10.62 1.31 11.53
C PHE A 21 -10.45 -0.17 11.17
N PHE A 22 -11.18 -1.02 11.87
CA PHE A 22 -11.21 -2.47 11.71
C PHE A 22 -12.63 -2.96 11.47
N GLY A 23 -12.76 -4.08 10.75
CA GLY A 23 -14.04 -4.68 10.38
C GLY A 23 -14.74 -3.94 9.22
N GLU A 24 -16.01 -4.24 9.04
CA GLU A 24 -16.83 -3.70 7.97
C GLU A 24 -17.92 -2.77 8.56
N LYS A 25 -18.03 -1.57 7.98
CA LYS A 25 -19.14 -0.66 8.27
C LYS A 25 -20.36 -1.08 7.44
N LYS A 26 -21.51 -1.24 8.10
CA LYS A 26 -22.78 -1.45 7.41
C LYS A 26 -23.59 -0.17 7.42
N ILE A 27 -24.16 0.19 6.29
CA ILE A 27 -25.10 1.31 6.18
C ILE A 27 -26.50 0.70 6.12
N ASN A 28 -27.33 1.05 7.08
CA ASN A 28 -28.73 0.63 7.12
C ASN A 28 -29.56 1.44 6.09
N ASP A 29 -30.77 0.96 5.81
CA ASP A 29 -31.69 1.61 4.85
C ASP A 29 -32.09 3.04 5.27
N ASP A 30 -32.01 3.36 6.56
CA ASP A 30 -32.24 4.69 7.13
C ASP A 30 -31.01 5.63 7.08
N GLY A 31 -29.91 5.17 6.50
CA GLY A 31 -28.64 5.91 6.41
C GLY A 31 -27.79 5.87 7.69
N SER A 32 -28.24 5.20 8.75
CA SER A 32 -27.42 5.01 9.95
C SER A 32 -26.25 4.05 9.69
N VAL A 33 -25.10 4.33 10.33
CA VAL A 33 -23.91 3.50 10.20
C VAL A 33 -23.81 2.55 11.38
N LEU A 34 -23.83 1.26 11.11
CA LEU A 34 -23.53 0.22 12.08
C LEU A 34 -22.04 -0.09 12.05
N TYR A 35 -21.38 0.18 13.16
CA TYR A 35 -19.96 -0.15 13.37
C TYR A 35 -19.81 -1.60 13.83
N PRO A 36 -18.69 -2.27 13.52
CA PRO A 36 -18.38 -3.59 14.06
C PRO A 36 -18.35 -3.58 15.58
N ASN A 37 -18.85 -4.65 16.19
CA ASN A 37 -18.84 -4.85 17.63
C ASN A 37 -17.98 -6.07 17.96
N PHE A 38 -16.71 -5.83 18.24
CA PHE A 38 -15.76 -6.89 18.58
C PHE A 38 -15.93 -7.30 20.04
N ASN A 39 -16.06 -8.60 20.28
CA ASN A 39 -16.24 -9.16 21.61
C ASN A 39 -15.05 -9.98 22.11
N ASP A 40 -14.15 -10.39 21.22
CA ASP A 40 -12.90 -11.04 21.63
C ASP A 40 -11.80 -10.85 20.58
N ILE A 41 -10.54 -10.95 21.03
CA ILE A 41 -9.35 -10.69 20.25
C ILE A 41 -8.21 -11.59 20.71
N THR A 42 -7.46 -12.13 19.76
CA THR A 42 -6.23 -12.89 20.02
C THR A 42 -5.12 -12.53 19.05
N VAL A 43 -3.88 -12.59 19.49
CA VAL A 43 -2.69 -12.38 18.68
C VAL A 43 -1.75 -13.56 18.84
N ASN A 44 -1.31 -14.17 17.76
CA ASN A 44 -0.31 -15.23 17.82
C ASN A 44 1.11 -14.67 17.87
N LYS A 45 2.13 -15.53 18.02
CA LYS A 45 3.55 -15.11 18.05
C LYS A 45 4.03 -14.45 16.75
N GLY A 46 3.42 -14.78 15.63
CA GLY A 46 3.72 -14.15 14.33
C GLY A 46 3.06 -12.79 14.12
N GLY A 47 2.39 -12.25 15.16
CA GLY A 47 1.73 -10.95 15.10
C GLY A 47 0.40 -10.94 14.35
N ILE A 48 -0.10 -12.11 13.94
CA ILE A 48 -1.42 -12.20 13.29
C ILE A 48 -2.51 -11.96 14.32
N LEU A 49 -3.28 -10.92 14.08
CA LEU A 49 -4.41 -10.49 14.88
C LEU A 49 -5.69 -11.15 14.38
N SER A 50 -6.39 -11.88 15.24
CA SER A 50 -7.71 -12.45 14.96
C SER A 50 -8.75 -11.83 15.88
N VAL A 51 -9.85 -11.37 15.29
CA VAL A 51 -10.90 -10.61 15.99
C VAL A 51 -12.26 -11.21 15.71
N LEU A 52 -13.04 -11.45 16.75
CA LEU A 52 -14.39 -11.97 16.68
C LEU A 52 -15.41 -10.83 16.71
N GLU A 53 -16.21 -10.71 15.64
CA GLU A 53 -17.28 -9.71 15.56
C GLU A 53 -18.62 -10.32 15.99
N LYS A 54 -19.25 -9.70 16.98
CA LYS A 54 -20.41 -10.22 17.68
C LYS A 54 -21.68 -10.27 16.81
N ASN A 55 -21.91 -9.24 15.98
CA ASN A 55 -23.19 -9.09 15.27
C ASN A 55 -23.28 -10.02 14.06
N SER A 56 -22.21 -10.12 13.29
CA SER A 56 -22.12 -11.01 12.12
C SER A 56 -21.68 -12.42 12.49
N ALA A 57 -21.05 -12.60 13.67
CA ALA A 57 -20.34 -13.81 14.06
C ALA A 57 -19.20 -14.18 13.11
N CYS A 58 -18.62 -13.18 12.43
CA CYS A 58 -17.46 -13.33 11.57
C CYS A 58 -16.16 -13.16 12.35
N ILE A 59 -15.12 -13.83 11.88
CA ILE A 59 -13.75 -13.67 12.36
C ILE A 59 -12.98 -12.92 11.30
N TYR A 60 -12.33 -11.83 11.70
CA TYR A 60 -11.45 -11.02 10.87
C TYR A 60 -10.01 -11.31 11.27
N GLN A 61 -9.15 -11.61 10.31
CA GLN A 61 -7.71 -11.75 10.54
C GLN A 61 -6.93 -10.64 9.86
N TYR A 62 -5.97 -10.08 10.58
CA TYR A 62 -5.13 -8.97 10.12
C TYR A 62 -3.65 -9.32 10.30
N ASP A 63 -2.81 -8.75 9.44
CA ASP A 63 -1.36 -8.78 9.62
C ASP A 63 -0.91 -7.78 10.72
N PRO A 64 0.37 -7.77 11.11
CA PRO A 64 0.91 -6.83 12.09
C PRO A 64 0.72 -5.35 11.72
N GLN A 65 0.57 -5.03 10.43
CA GLN A 65 0.32 -3.68 9.93
C GLN A 65 -1.17 -3.31 9.89
N GLY A 66 -2.06 -4.26 10.20
CA GLY A 66 -3.51 -4.08 10.21
C GLY A 66 -4.16 -4.25 8.85
N ASN A 67 -3.50 -4.86 7.88
CA ASN A 67 -4.13 -5.22 6.62
C ASN A 67 -5.02 -6.45 6.81
N LEU A 68 -6.23 -6.40 6.26
CA LEU A 68 -7.18 -7.49 6.35
C LEU A 68 -6.71 -8.67 5.47
N LEU A 69 -6.38 -9.79 6.10
CA LEU A 69 -5.96 -11.01 5.39
C LEU A 69 -7.15 -11.85 4.97
N THR A 70 -8.12 -12.08 5.87
CA THR A 70 -9.29 -12.89 5.57
C THR A 70 -10.45 -12.59 6.51
N VAL A 71 -11.65 -12.92 6.05
CA VAL A 71 -12.88 -12.92 6.86
C VAL A 71 -13.58 -14.26 6.64
N PHE A 72 -13.99 -14.92 7.71
CA PHE A 72 -14.69 -16.19 7.65
C PHE A 72 -15.60 -16.37 8.87
N GLY A 73 -16.38 -17.47 8.90
CA GLY A 73 -17.43 -17.67 9.89
C GLY A 73 -18.72 -17.01 9.45
N GLY A 74 -19.56 -16.66 10.43
CA GLY A 74 -20.86 -16.05 10.23
C GLY A 74 -21.93 -16.68 11.12
N ARG A 75 -23.16 -16.13 11.08
CA ARG A 75 -24.29 -16.70 11.80
C ARG A 75 -24.89 -17.88 11.05
N GLY A 76 -25.10 -18.99 11.74
CA GLY A 76 -25.72 -20.18 11.18
C GLY A 76 -25.49 -21.43 12.02
N ASP A 77 -26.16 -22.52 11.63
CA ASP A 77 -26.11 -23.81 12.33
C ASP A 77 -25.19 -24.82 11.63
N THR A 78 -24.68 -24.48 10.46
CA THR A 78 -23.80 -25.36 9.69
C THR A 78 -22.35 -25.27 10.16
N LYS A 79 -21.54 -26.27 9.81
CA LYS A 79 -20.12 -26.32 10.16
C LYS A 79 -19.40 -25.07 9.66
N GLY A 80 -18.64 -24.42 10.53
CA GLY A 80 -17.91 -23.19 10.24
C GLY A 80 -18.70 -21.91 10.48
N PHE A 81 -19.99 -22.04 10.88
CA PHE A 81 -20.83 -20.93 11.29
C PHE A 81 -21.17 -21.04 12.78
N PHE A 82 -21.64 -19.94 13.38
CA PHE A 82 -21.86 -19.82 14.81
C PHE A 82 -23.25 -19.30 15.15
N THR A 83 -23.80 -19.76 16.27
CA THR A 83 -25.05 -19.26 16.83
C THR A 83 -24.79 -18.10 17.80
N ALA A 84 -23.88 -18.28 18.75
CA ALA A 84 -23.49 -17.26 19.72
C ALA A 84 -22.01 -17.44 20.10
N PRO A 85 -21.06 -17.08 19.20
CA PRO A 85 -19.65 -17.18 19.51
C PRO A 85 -19.26 -16.10 20.54
N VAL A 86 -18.48 -16.48 21.56
CA VAL A 86 -18.18 -15.61 22.70
C VAL A 86 -16.68 -15.44 22.96
N ALA A 87 -15.85 -16.38 22.51
CA ALA A 87 -14.42 -16.34 22.71
C ALA A 87 -13.67 -17.00 21.56
N LEU A 88 -12.46 -16.51 21.27
CA LEU A 88 -11.53 -17.14 20.34
C LEU A 88 -10.11 -17.15 20.92
N VAL A 89 -9.32 -18.12 20.50
CA VAL A 89 -7.89 -18.21 20.80
C VAL A 89 -7.14 -18.72 19.59
N SER A 90 -5.98 -18.09 19.31
CA SER A 90 -5.06 -18.54 18.28
C SER A 90 -3.91 -19.34 18.86
N THR A 91 -3.39 -20.30 18.09
CA THR A 91 -2.13 -20.97 18.36
C THR A 91 -1.01 -20.39 17.51
N ASP A 92 0.24 -20.78 17.82
CA ASP A 92 1.41 -20.36 17.03
C ASP A 92 1.42 -20.95 15.61
N ASP A 93 0.69 -22.06 15.39
CA ASP A 93 0.52 -22.71 14.08
C ASP A 93 -0.66 -22.11 13.26
N ASN A 94 -1.13 -20.94 13.64
CA ASN A 94 -2.26 -20.23 13.03
C ASN A 94 -3.61 -20.97 13.11
N GLU A 95 -3.75 -21.95 13.98
CA GLU A 95 -5.05 -22.54 14.27
C GLU A 95 -5.88 -21.63 15.15
N LEU A 96 -7.19 -21.63 14.95
CA LEU A 96 -8.13 -20.89 15.79
C LEU A 96 -9.13 -21.84 16.43
N TYR A 97 -9.42 -21.58 17.69
CA TYR A 97 -10.46 -22.25 18.47
C TYR A 97 -11.51 -21.22 18.88
N VAL A 98 -12.76 -21.47 18.54
CA VAL A 98 -13.88 -20.56 18.80
C VAL A 98 -14.92 -21.26 19.67
N LEU A 99 -15.24 -20.66 20.81
CA LEU A 99 -16.27 -21.14 21.73
C LEU A 99 -17.63 -20.56 21.35
N ASP A 100 -18.59 -21.42 21.07
CA ASP A 100 -20.00 -21.04 20.90
C ASP A 100 -20.81 -21.35 22.19
N ALA A 101 -21.21 -20.29 22.88
CA ALA A 101 -21.90 -20.43 24.16
C ALA A 101 -23.30 -21.01 24.02
N SER A 102 -23.98 -20.78 22.89
CA SER A 102 -25.33 -21.35 22.67
C SER A 102 -25.32 -22.84 22.38
N ARG A 103 -24.28 -23.29 21.65
CA ARG A 103 -24.10 -24.72 21.33
C ARG A 103 -23.30 -25.47 22.39
N GLY A 104 -22.55 -24.75 23.23
CA GLY A 104 -21.68 -25.35 24.24
C GLY A 104 -20.51 -26.16 23.59
N ASP A 105 -20.10 -25.80 22.39
CA ASP A 105 -19.04 -26.48 21.67
C ASP A 105 -17.86 -25.53 21.35
N ILE A 106 -16.73 -26.16 20.95
CA ILE A 106 -15.55 -25.45 20.47
C ILE A 106 -15.30 -25.89 19.03
N THR A 107 -15.33 -24.94 18.10
CA THR A 107 -14.97 -25.18 16.69
C THR A 107 -13.51 -24.85 16.47
N ARG A 108 -12.75 -25.81 15.89
CA ARG A 108 -11.37 -25.62 15.46
C ARG A 108 -11.33 -25.28 13.98
N PHE A 109 -10.57 -24.24 13.64
CA PHE A 109 -10.21 -23.87 12.26
C PHE A 109 -8.73 -24.08 12.06
N SER A 110 -8.37 -24.74 10.99
CA SER A 110 -6.98 -24.87 10.52
C SER A 110 -6.82 -24.04 9.26
N PRO A 111 -5.72 -23.32 9.05
CA PRO A 111 -5.48 -22.53 7.85
C PRO A 111 -5.44 -23.47 6.63
N THR A 112 -6.01 -23.02 5.51
CA THR A 112 -5.78 -23.65 4.21
C THR A 112 -4.38 -23.31 3.73
N THR A 113 -3.83 -24.07 2.76
CA THR A 113 -2.52 -23.77 2.16
C THR A 113 -2.47 -22.35 1.61
N PHE A 114 -3.57 -21.87 1.03
CA PHE A 114 -3.68 -20.50 0.53
C PHE A 114 -3.47 -19.47 1.64
N ILE A 115 -4.24 -19.56 2.74
CA ILE A 115 -4.14 -18.64 3.88
C ILE A 115 -2.80 -18.78 4.60
N GLN A 116 -2.25 -19.99 4.66
CA GLN A 116 -0.89 -20.19 5.22
C GLN A 116 0.16 -19.41 4.42
N ASN A 117 0.12 -19.46 3.08
CA ASN A 117 1.02 -18.69 2.22
C ASN A 117 0.82 -17.17 2.40
N VAL A 118 -0.42 -16.69 2.53
CA VAL A 118 -0.71 -15.27 2.81
C VAL A 118 -0.10 -14.83 4.15
N ILE A 119 -0.26 -15.62 5.20
CA ILE A 119 0.28 -15.33 6.53
C ILE A 119 1.80 -15.36 6.49
N GLU A 120 2.42 -16.37 5.89
CA GLU A 120 3.87 -16.48 5.76
C GLU A 120 4.44 -15.30 4.97
N ALA A 121 3.80 -14.89 3.87
CA ALA A 121 4.22 -13.73 3.10
C ALA A 121 4.21 -12.44 3.93
N ALA A 122 3.14 -12.21 4.70
CA ALA A 122 3.05 -11.06 5.58
C ALA A 122 4.10 -11.09 6.70
N GLN A 123 4.34 -12.25 7.30
CA GLN A 123 5.36 -12.44 8.34
C GLN A 123 6.79 -12.27 7.80
N TYR A 124 7.10 -12.79 6.62
CA TYR A 124 8.40 -12.57 5.97
C TYR A 124 8.65 -11.09 5.71
N TYR A 125 7.61 -10.39 5.21
CA TYR A 125 7.71 -8.95 4.99
C TYR A 125 7.98 -8.18 6.29
N ASP A 126 7.27 -8.49 7.37
CA ASP A 126 7.42 -7.85 8.68
C ASP A 126 8.81 -8.09 9.28
N ASN A 127 9.38 -9.28 9.06
CA ASN A 127 10.73 -9.64 9.49
C ASN A 127 11.86 -9.11 8.57
N GLY A 128 11.51 -8.37 7.50
CA GLY A 128 12.49 -7.83 6.54
C GLY A 128 13.04 -8.83 5.53
N LEU A 129 12.46 -10.04 5.46
CA LEU A 129 12.82 -11.10 4.52
C LEU A 129 12.03 -10.90 3.20
N TYR A 130 12.38 -9.84 2.48
CA TYR A 130 11.57 -9.36 1.35
C TYR A 130 11.56 -10.31 0.14
N ASP A 131 12.68 -11.00 -0.12
CA ASP A 131 12.75 -11.98 -1.22
C ASP A 131 11.88 -13.21 -0.91
N ASP A 132 11.90 -13.71 0.33
CA ASP A 132 11.01 -14.80 0.76
C ASP A 132 9.53 -14.35 0.74
N ALA A 133 9.26 -13.11 1.13
CA ALA A 133 7.92 -12.53 1.04
C ALA A 133 7.43 -12.46 -0.42
N TYR A 134 8.30 -12.04 -1.35
CA TYR A 134 7.99 -12.00 -2.77
C TYR A 134 7.60 -13.38 -3.30
N ASP A 135 8.39 -14.41 -3.01
CA ASP A 135 8.13 -15.77 -3.47
C ASP A 135 6.78 -16.28 -2.94
N LYS A 136 6.46 -16.03 -1.66
CA LYS A 136 5.16 -16.41 -1.08
C LYS A 136 3.99 -15.62 -1.67
N TRP A 137 4.14 -14.33 -1.92
CA TRP A 137 3.11 -13.56 -2.61
C TRP A 137 2.89 -14.02 -4.04
N GLN A 138 3.93 -14.50 -4.72
CA GLN A 138 3.78 -15.11 -6.05
C GLN A 138 2.98 -16.42 -5.99
N GLU A 139 3.19 -17.29 -4.98
CA GLU A 139 2.38 -18.50 -4.78
C GLU A 139 0.91 -18.14 -4.52
N VAL A 140 0.63 -17.10 -3.72
CA VAL A 140 -0.72 -16.57 -3.49
C VAL A 140 -1.34 -16.10 -4.81
N TYR A 141 -0.63 -15.27 -5.56
CA TYR A 141 -1.09 -14.73 -6.84
C TYR A 141 -1.38 -15.82 -7.88
N GLN A 142 -0.54 -16.85 -7.94
CA GLN A 142 -0.75 -18.00 -8.85
C GLN A 142 -1.99 -18.81 -8.48
N THR A 143 -2.35 -18.85 -7.19
CA THR A 143 -3.54 -19.56 -6.71
C THR A 143 -4.81 -18.73 -6.89
N ASP A 144 -4.74 -17.44 -6.59
CA ASP A 144 -5.83 -16.47 -6.76
C ASP A 144 -5.27 -15.08 -7.13
N ALA A 145 -5.24 -14.80 -8.43
CA ALA A 145 -4.81 -13.51 -8.96
C ALA A 145 -5.78 -12.35 -8.59
N GLY A 146 -7.00 -12.67 -8.14
CA GLY A 146 -7.99 -11.70 -7.67
C GLY A 146 -7.86 -11.34 -6.19
N TYR A 147 -6.95 -11.97 -5.46
CA TYR A 147 -6.75 -11.68 -4.04
C TYR A 147 -6.19 -10.25 -3.85
N PRO A 148 -6.87 -9.36 -3.11
CA PRO A 148 -6.56 -7.92 -3.13
C PRO A 148 -5.15 -7.57 -2.69
N LEU A 149 -4.58 -8.32 -1.73
CA LEU A 149 -3.26 -8.03 -1.19
C LEU A 149 -2.11 -8.62 -2.00
N ALA A 150 -2.35 -9.56 -2.95
CA ALA A 150 -1.28 -10.24 -3.65
C ALA A 150 -0.41 -9.27 -4.45
N ASN A 151 -1.02 -8.44 -5.29
CA ASN A 151 -0.29 -7.45 -6.10
C ASN A 151 0.41 -6.39 -5.24
N GLU A 152 -0.25 -5.92 -4.18
CA GLU A 152 0.34 -4.92 -3.27
C GLU A 152 1.50 -5.53 -2.47
N GLY A 153 1.35 -6.76 -1.99
CA GLY A 153 2.41 -7.48 -1.27
C GLY A 153 3.63 -7.75 -2.14
N ILE A 154 3.44 -8.17 -3.40
CA ILE A 154 4.53 -8.31 -4.39
C ILE A 154 5.21 -6.95 -4.61
N ALA A 155 4.43 -5.89 -4.83
CA ALA A 155 4.98 -4.55 -5.05
C ALA A 155 5.81 -4.06 -3.87
N LEU A 156 5.31 -4.24 -2.65
CA LEU A 156 6.00 -3.88 -1.42
C LEU A 156 7.32 -4.66 -1.23
N ALA A 157 7.30 -5.97 -1.48
CA ALA A 157 8.49 -6.80 -1.40
C ALA A 157 9.55 -6.36 -2.41
N LEU A 158 9.17 -6.15 -3.68
CA LEU A 158 10.06 -5.64 -4.73
C LEU A 158 10.61 -4.24 -4.41
N TYR A 159 9.76 -3.34 -3.89
CA TYR A 159 10.18 -2.00 -3.49
C TYR A 159 11.26 -2.05 -2.40
N LYS A 160 11.06 -2.86 -1.37
CA LYS A 160 12.01 -3.02 -0.27
C LYS A 160 13.30 -3.73 -0.68
N SER A 161 13.24 -4.67 -1.62
CA SER A 161 14.42 -5.32 -2.23
C SER A 161 15.15 -4.41 -3.21
N GLY A 162 14.63 -3.20 -3.51
CA GLY A 162 15.25 -2.23 -4.42
C GLY A 162 14.91 -2.42 -5.89
N HIS A 163 14.00 -3.32 -6.24
CA HIS A 163 13.51 -3.55 -7.60
C HIS A 163 12.40 -2.55 -7.96
N LEU A 164 12.74 -1.25 -7.88
CA LEU A 164 11.76 -0.14 -7.95
C LEU A 164 10.93 -0.11 -9.23
N LYS A 165 11.51 -0.50 -10.38
CA LYS A 165 10.79 -0.48 -11.66
C LYS A 165 9.72 -1.56 -11.72
N ASP A 166 10.06 -2.76 -11.27
CA ASP A 166 9.13 -3.89 -11.24
C ASP A 166 8.02 -3.63 -10.21
N ALA A 167 8.37 -3.01 -9.07
CA ALA A 167 7.40 -2.59 -8.06
C ALA A 167 6.33 -1.64 -8.62
N LEU A 168 6.69 -0.70 -9.52
CA LEU A 168 5.72 0.21 -10.15
C LEU A 168 4.61 -0.53 -10.91
N ASP A 169 4.96 -1.60 -11.63
CA ASP A 169 3.98 -2.35 -12.41
C ASP A 169 2.99 -3.07 -11.50
N TYR A 170 3.46 -3.66 -10.40
CA TYR A 170 2.59 -4.30 -9.41
C TYR A 170 1.78 -3.29 -8.58
N TYR A 171 2.32 -2.13 -8.20
CA TYR A 171 1.54 -1.06 -7.57
C TYR A 171 0.40 -0.55 -8.49
N ARG A 172 0.64 -0.52 -9.80
CA ARG A 172 -0.40 -0.18 -10.77
C ARG A 172 -1.51 -1.23 -10.81
N LEU A 173 -1.15 -2.53 -10.80
CA LEU A 173 -2.10 -3.65 -10.74
C LEU A 173 -2.90 -3.65 -9.43
N ALA A 174 -2.27 -3.28 -8.33
CA ALA A 174 -2.89 -3.15 -7.01
C ALA A 174 -3.71 -1.86 -6.85
N GLU A 175 -3.71 -0.96 -7.84
CA GLU A 175 -4.31 0.39 -7.75
C GLU A 175 -3.79 1.21 -6.55
N SER A 176 -2.60 0.87 -6.04
CA SER A 176 -1.96 1.51 -4.89
C SER A 176 -1.26 2.80 -5.31
N LYS A 177 -2.00 3.92 -5.27
CA LYS A 177 -1.50 5.24 -5.68
C LYS A 177 -0.35 5.72 -4.79
N GLY A 178 -0.42 5.45 -3.49
CA GLY A 178 0.64 5.81 -2.54
C GLY A 178 1.94 5.10 -2.86
N GLY A 179 1.91 3.75 -2.88
CA GLY A 179 3.10 2.95 -3.19
C GLY A 179 3.70 3.25 -4.56
N TYR A 180 2.85 3.48 -5.57
CA TYR A 180 3.32 3.91 -6.89
C TYR A 180 4.05 5.25 -6.85
N SER A 181 3.50 6.25 -6.14
CA SER A 181 4.11 7.56 -5.99
C SER A 181 5.46 7.50 -5.30
N ASP A 182 5.55 6.74 -4.20
CA ASP A 182 6.78 6.59 -3.43
C ASP A 182 7.89 5.93 -4.27
N ALA A 183 7.56 4.82 -4.94
CA ALA A 183 8.51 4.13 -5.82
C ALA A 183 8.96 5.00 -7.01
N TYR A 184 8.04 5.75 -7.60
CA TYR A 184 8.35 6.68 -8.70
C TYR A 184 9.26 7.83 -8.24
N ASP A 185 8.99 8.38 -7.06
CA ASP A 185 9.79 9.44 -6.47
C ASP A 185 11.23 8.97 -6.17
N ASP A 186 11.38 7.76 -5.65
CA ASP A 186 12.71 7.17 -5.40
C ASP A 186 13.49 6.95 -6.71
N ILE A 187 12.83 6.47 -7.77
CA ILE A 187 13.47 6.35 -9.11
C ILE A 187 13.91 7.73 -9.62
N ARG A 188 13.03 8.72 -9.50
CA ARG A 188 13.31 10.09 -9.91
C ARG A 188 14.46 10.70 -9.12
N TYR A 189 14.48 10.51 -7.80
CA TYR A 189 15.56 10.95 -6.93
C TYR A 189 16.90 10.31 -7.30
N ALA A 190 16.90 9.00 -7.52
CA ALA A 190 18.10 8.28 -7.95
C ALA A 190 18.63 8.82 -9.29
N PHE A 191 17.75 9.06 -10.25
CA PHE A 191 18.09 9.65 -11.54
C PHE A 191 18.70 11.05 -11.39
N PHE A 192 18.06 11.95 -10.65
CA PHE A 192 18.60 13.30 -10.45
C PHE A 192 19.93 13.29 -9.70
N ARG A 193 20.07 12.45 -8.67
CA ARG A 193 21.34 12.31 -7.94
C ARG A 193 22.48 11.84 -8.86
N GLN A 194 22.21 10.91 -9.77
CA GLN A 194 23.21 10.37 -10.69
C GLN A 194 23.61 11.38 -11.77
N TYR A 195 22.65 12.12 -12.33
CA TYR A 195 22.86 12.98 -13.47
C TYR A 195 22.90 14.48 -13.15
N PHE A 196 22.83 14.86 -11.87
CA PHE A 196 22.73 16.26 -11.42
C PHE A 196 23.76 17.18 -12.07
N PHE A 197 25.04 16.83 -11.99
CA PHE A 197 26.11 17.64 -12.57
C PHE A 197 26.00 17.74 -14.10
N GLY A 198 25.64 16.66 -14.78
CA GLY A 198 25.43 16.67 -16.22
C GLY A 198 24.29 17.61 -16.64
N ILE A 199 23.17 17.57 -15.89
CA ILE A 199 22.01 18.44 -16.13
C ILE A 199 22.37 19.91 -15.92
N VAL A 200 23.11 20.23 -14.86
CA VAL A 200 23.56 21.61 -14.57
C VAL A 200 24.49 22.12 -15.66
N ILE A 201 25.46 21.30 -16.11
CA ILE A 201 26.36 21.67 -17.19
C ILE A 201 25.58 21.88 -18.51
N ALA A 202 24.66 20.99 -18.85
CA ALA A 202 23.85 21.12 -20.06
C ALA A 202 22.99 22.39 -20.02
N ALA A 203 22.37 22.69 -18.88
CA ALA A 203 21.60 23.93 -18.70
C ALA A 203 22.47 25.17 -18.86
N ALA A 204 23.69 25.20 -18.29
CA ALA A 204 24.63 26.30 -18.43
C ALA A 204 25.04 26.52 -19.89
N VAL A 205 25.34 25.43 -20.62
CA VAL A 205 25.69 25.50 -22.06
C VAL A 205 24.51 26.06 -22.87
N LEU A 206 23.28 25.61 -22.59
CA LEU A 206 22.08 26.12 -23.27
C LEU A 206 21.85 27.61 -22.99
N LEU A 207 22.05 28.08 -21.77
CA LEU A 207 21.91 29.51 -21.42
C LEU A 207 22.96 30.37 -22.13
N VAL A 208 24.23 29.93 -22.16
CA VAL A 208 25.29 30.62 -22.90
C VAL A 208 25.00 30.64 -24.40
N GLY A 209 24.57 29.50 -24.97
CA GLY A 209 24.15 29.41 -26.38
C GLY A 209 23.01 30.35 -26.71
N ALA A 210 21.97 30.41 -25.85
CA ALA A 210 20.86 31.33 -26.01
C ALA A 210 21.30 32.80 -25.96
N ALA A 211 22.20 33.17 -25.03
CA ALA A 211 22.73 34.51 -24.93
C ALA A 211 23.53 34.90 -26.23
N PHE A 212 24.34 33.99 -26.76
CA PHE A 212 25.03 34.20 -28.03
C PHE A 212 24.06 34.36 -29.21
N LEU A 213 23.00 33.54 -29.27
CA LEU A 213 21.97 33.61 -30.31
C LEU A 213 21.23 34.94 -30.29
N ILE A 214 20.83 35.38 -29.08
CA ILE A 214 20.16 36.68 -28.89
C ILE A 214 21.07 37.80 -29.33
N ARG A 215 22.36 37.78 -28.92
CA ARG A 215 23.33 38.81 -29.31
C ARG A 215 23.56 38.81 -30.82
N TRP A 216 23.56 37.67 -31.46
CA TRP A 216 23.70 37.53 -32.92
C TRP A 216 22.49 38.09 -33.66
N LEU A 217 21.27 37.80 -33.17
CA LEU A 217 20.01 38.35 -33.70
C LEU A 217 19.93 39.87 -33.56
N TYR A 218 20.36 40.44 -32.43
CA TYR A 218 20.47 41.87 -32.25
C TYR A 218 21.44 42.53 -33.23
N ARG A 219 22.57 41.88 -33.52
CA ARG A 219 23.54 42.36 -34.54
C ARG A 219 22.95 42.33 -35.95
N LEU A 220 22.24 41.28 -36.29
CA LEU A 220 21.53 41.13 -37.58
C LEU A 220 20.47 42.20 -37.73
N SER A 221 19.60 42.39 -36.74
CA SER A 221 18.55 43.41 -36.73
C SER A 221 19.13 44.82 -36.89
N GLY A 222 20.26 45.13 -36.23
CA GLY A 222 20.94 46.43 -36.36
C GLY A 222 21.55 46.66 -37.76
N ARG A 223 21.94 45.60 -38.50
CA ARG A 223 22.36 45.70 -39.90
C ARG A 223 21.19 45.98 -40.85
N TYR A 224 20.05 45.26 -40.67
CA TYR A 224 18.83 45.49 -41.46
C TYR A 224 18.26 46.87 -41.27
N THR A 225 18.23 47.40 -40.05
CA THR A 225 17.77 48.78 -39.79
C THR A 225 18.67 49.82 -40.39
N ARG A 226 20.00 49.68 -40.38
CA ARG A 226 20.92 50.59 -41.04
C ARG A 226 20.76 50.60 -42.58
N GLU A 227 20.67 49.44 -43.21
CA GLU A 227 20.43 49.36 -44.68
C GLU A 227 19.08 49.97 -45.08
N TYR A 228 18.05 49.75 -44.30
CA TYR A 228 16.69 50.23 -44.63
C TYR A 228 16.50 51.71 -44.42
N PHE A 229 17.14 52.32 -43.40
CA PHE A 229 16.98 53.73 -43.10
C PHE A 229 18.06 54.62 -43.74
N TYR A 230 19.27 54.17 -43.87
CA TYR A 230 20.37 55.01 -44.42
C TYR A 230 20.72 54.69 -45.89
N GLY A 231 20.33 53.53 -46.43
CA GLY A 231 20.47 53.22 -47.85
C GLY A 231 19.51 54.01 -48.77
N ARG A 232 18.46 54.62 -48.20
CA ARG A 232 17.50 55.49 -48.96
C ARG A 232 17.97 56.92 -49.16
N GLU A 233 18.88 57.43 -48.30
CA GLU A 233 19.39 58.82 -48.44
C GLU A 233 20.51 58.95 -49.47
N GLY A 234 21.18 57.87 -49.83
CA GLY A 234 22.24 57.90 -50.84
C GLY A 234 21.80 57.81 -52.31
N LYS A 235 20.50 57.68 -52.58
CA LYS A 235 19.93 57.65 -53.94
C LYS A 235 19.18 58.93 -54.37
N LYS A 236 19.31 60.00 -53.59
CA LYS A 236 18.76 61.35 -53.94
C LYS A 236 19.89 62.37 -54.10
N ARG A 237 20.87 62.11 -54.95
CA ARG A 237 21.78 63.14 -55.51
C ARG A 237 22.07 62.79 -56.94
#